data_b03dd6ba70481b39e9b6907463d8cd13
#
_entry.id   b03dd6ba70481b39e9b6907463d8cd13
#
_cell.length_a   1.000
_cell.length_b   1.000
_cell.length_c   1.000
_cell.angle_alpha   90.00
_cell.angle_beta   90.00
_cell.angle_gamma   90.00
#
_symmetry.space_group_name_H-M   'P 1'
#
loop_
_entity.id
_entity.type
_entity.pdbx_description
1 polymer ?
#
loop_
_entity_poly.entity_id
_entity_poly.type
_entity_poly.pdbx_seq_one_letter_code
_entity_poly.pdbx_strand_id
1 'polypeptide(L)'
;MPDVFADLVGQDEAVAELRRAAGAAAAVLAAGAADRAPALVAVGLPGEAASKAGDAGPGVLDPSTGMTHAWIFTGPPGSGRSVAARAFAAALQCTYGTGCGECPGCHTTMGGTNADVRLVVPEGLSIGVGEMRALVLRAASTPSGGRWQVVVIEDADRLTEAAGNALLKAIEEPPPRTVFLLCAPSTHPDDISVTIRSRCRVVPLRQPPATAVAEVLVRRDGIAPDVAQWAASAAQGHVGRARRLARDPEARKRREAVLAVPRRLTGVGAAFDAASALIEAAEAEAEASVAEADTAERAALETALGAGGTGRGAAGAIRGAAGQLKELERRQKSRATRAQRDALDRALVDLAGFYRDALTMALRAPVDAVHTDTAALAAAGAQKWDAEGSLRRLEAVLACRAAIEANVKPRIAVEAMMLALWKD
;
A
#
# COMPACT_ATOMS: atom_id res chain seq x y z
N MET A 1 -2.51 -22.34 13.73
CA MET A 1 -2.59 -21.21 14.66
C MET A 1 -2.76 -19.94 13.85
N PRO A 2 -3.66 -19.04 14.19
CA PRO A 2 -3.72 -17.74 13.56
C PRO A 2 -2.37 -17.05 13.76
N ASP A 3 -1.84 -16.48 12.69
CA ASP A 3 -0.52 -15.84 12.61
C ASP A 3 -0.68 -14.59 11.78
N VAL A 4 -0.19 -13.46 12.27
CA VAL A 4 -0.29 -12.17 11.56
C VAL A 4 0.39 -12.19 10.20
N PHE A 5 1.36 -13.08 9.97
CA PHE A 5 2.08 -13.23 8.71
C PHE A 5 1.44 -14.23 7.73
N ALA A 6 0.34 -14.87 8.09
CA ALA A 6 -0.29 -15.94 7.28
C ALA A 6 -0.73 -15.48 5.87
N ASP A 7 -0.96 -14.19 5.70
CA ASP A 7 -1.35 -13.59 4.40
C ASP A 7 -0.15 -13.20 3.51
N LEU A 8 1.09 -13.35 4.01
CA LEU A 8 2.32 -13.08 3.26
C LEU A 8 2.79 -14.33 2.50
N VAL A 9 2.04 -14.70 1.50
CA VAL A 9 2.29 -15.92 0.73
C VAL A 9 3.49 -15.75 -0.19
N GLY A 10 4.39 -16.75 -0.22
CA GLY A 10 5.61 -16.72 -1.01
C GLY A 10 6.67 -15.73 -0.52
N GLN A 11 6.60 -15.30 0.77
CA GLN A 11 7.49 -14.33 1.38
C GLN A 11 8.29 -14.93 2.56
N ASP A 12 8.66 -16.21 2.49
CA ASP A 12 9.21 -16.96 3.63
C ASP A 12 10.46 -16.31 4.23
N GLU A 13 11.37 -15.79 3.39
CA GLU A 13 12.59 -15.10 3.82
C GLU A 13 12.26 -13.81 4.58
N ALA A 14 11.36 -12.99 4.02
CA ALA A 14 10.91 -11.74 4.65
C ALA A 14 10.20 -12.01 5.97
N VAL A 15 9.30 -13.01 6.01
CA VAL A 15 8.59 -13.43 7.23
C VAL A 15 9.57 -13.89 8.29
N ALA A 16 10.57 -14.71 7.94
CA ALA A 16 11.59 -15.16 8.88
C ALA A 16 12.42 -13.99 9.44
N GLU A 17 12.75 -13.00 8.62
CA GLU A 17 13.43 -11.79 9.06
C GLU A 17 12.58 -10.97 10.03
N LEU A 18 11.32 -10.71 9.69
CA LEU A 18 10.40 -9.92 10.50
C LEU A 18 10.10 -10.60 11.85
N ARG A 19 9.99 -11.92 11.90
CA ARG A 19 9.84 -12.70 13.14
C ARG A 19 11.07 -12.57 14.04
N ARG A 20 12.28 -12.67 13.49
CA ARG A 20 13.51 -12.46 14.27
C ARG A 20 13.55 -11.05 14.85
N ALA A 21 13.22 -10.03 14.06
CA ALA A 21 13.19 -8.65 14.53
C ALA A 21 12.14 -8.41 15.62
N ALA A 22 10.93 -9.00 15.48
CA ALA A 22 9.88 -8.89 16.49
C ALA A 22 10.30 -9.58 17.81
N GLY A 23 10.98 -10.73 17.74
CA GLY A 23 11.55 -11.43 18.90
C GLY A 23 12.62 -10.58 19.60
N ALA A 24 13.53 -9.95 18.84
CA ALA A 24 14.53 -9.04 19.39
C ALA A 24 13.89 -7.81 20.05
N ALA A 25 12.85 -7.22 19.42
CA ALA A 25 12.09 -6.11 20.00
C ALA A 25 11.40 -6.50 21.32
N ALA A 26 10.87 -7.72 21.41
CA ALA A 26 10.27 -8.24 22.64
C ALA A 26 11.32 -8.43 23.76
N ALA A 27 12.52 -8.89 23.42
CA ALA A 27 13.63 -9.03 24.39
C ALA A 27 14.07 -7.68 24.97
N VAL A 28 14.15 -6.63 24.15
CA VAL A 28 14.45 -5.25 24.60
C VAL A 28 13.41 -4.75 25.62
N LEU A 29 12.13 -5.04 25.39
CA LEU A 29 11.06 -4.67 26.34
C LEU A 29 11.15 -5.44 27.65
N ALA A 30 11.50 -6.73 27.59
CA ALA A 30 11.64 -7.57 28.78
C ALA A 30 12.83 -7.12 29.64
N ALA A 31 13.96 -6.79 29.03
CA ALA A 31 15.13 -6.25 29.73
C ALA A 31 14.81 -4.93 30.42
N GLY A 32 14.18 -3.96 29.72
CA GLY A 32 13.79 -2.68 30.31
C GLY A 32 12.67 -2.77 31.36
N ALA A 33 11.92 -3.86 31.43
CA ALA A 33 10.98 -4.15 32.51
C ALA A 33 11.70 -4.70 33.76
N ALA A 34 12.73 -5.50 33.56
CA ALA A 34 13.55 -6.04 34.66
C ALA A 34 14.28 -4.94 35.42
N ASP A 35 14.82 -3.93 34.71
CA ASP A 35 15.48 -2.77 35.32
C ASP A 35 14.53 -1.87 36.12
N ARG A 36 13.23 -1.94 35.88
CA ARG A 36 12.19 -1.16 36.60
C ARG A 36 11.52 -1.93 37.74
N ALA A 37 11.79 -3.21 37.87
CA ALA A 37 11.30 -3.98 39.03
C ALA A 37 11.97 -3.40 40.31
N PRO A 38 11.19 -3.07 41.39
CA PRO A 38 11.80 -2.61 42.62
C PRO A 38 12.75 -3.70 43.12
N ALA A 39 14.02 -3.35 43.29
CA ALA A 39 14.99 -4.23 43.91
C ALA A 39 14.44 -4.63 45.28
N LEU A 40 13.98 -5.85 45.42
CA LEU A 40 13.82 -6.46 46.74
C LEU A 40 15.21 -6.45 47.35
N VAL A 41 15.39 -5.64 48.37
CA VAL A 41 16.62 -5.43 49.09
C VAL A 41 17.08 -6.80 49.63
N ALA A 42 17.97 -7.45 48.90
CA ALA A 42 18.78 -8.54 49.40
C ALA A 42 20.00 -7.91 50.06
N VAL A 43 19.95 -7.76 51.39
CA VAL A 43 21.11 -7.41 52.18
C VAL A 43 22.08 -8.59 52.15
N GLY A 44 23.27 -8.40 51.58
CA GLY A 44 24.30 -9.42 51.65
C GLY A 44 25.49 -9.26 50.72
N LEU A 45 26.58 -8.68 51.24
CA LEU A 45 27.99 -8.85 50.93
C LEU A 45 28.61 -8.26 49.65
N PRO A 46 29.79 -7.60 49.76
CA PRO A 46 30.49 -7.03 48.62
C PRO A 46 31.46 -8.02 47.99
N GLY A 47 31.43 -8.12 46.68
CA GLY A 47 32.42 -8.90 45.94
C GLY A 47 32.13 -9.07 44.47
N GLU A 48 33.04 -8.49 43.72
CA GLU A 48 33.38 -8.76 42.31
C GLU A 48 32.75 -7.89 41.21
N ALA A 49 33.68 -7.30 40.47
CA ALA A 49 33.51 -6.36 39.39
C ALA A 49 32.70 -6.94 38.22
N ALA A 50 31.59 -6.32 37.88
CA ALA A 50 30.88 -6.51 36.63
C ALA A 50 31.56 -5.68 35.56
N SER A 51 32.01 -6.35 34.51
CA SER A 51 32.55 -5.76 33.29
C SER A 51 31.51 -4.85 32.60
N LYS A 52 31.98 -3.70 32.14
CA LYS A 52 31.21 -2.69 31.41
C LYS A 52 30.50 -3.29 30.20
N ALA A 53 29.22 -3.59 30.33
CA ALA A 53 28.30 -3.66 29.21
C ALA A 53 27.94 -2.23 28.81
N GLY A 54 28.03 -1.91 27.52
CA GLY A 54 27.89 -0.56 26.99
C GLY A 54 26.61 0.14 27.42
N ASP A 55 26.76 1.43 27.64
CA ASP A 55 25.77 2.38 28.13
C ASP A 55 24.70 2.71 27.08
N ALA A 56 23.85 1.72 26.73
CA ALA A 56 22.65 1.94 25.96
C ALA A 56 21.47 2.06 26.92
N GLY A 57 20.95 3.27 27.09
CA GLY A 57 19.80 3.52 27.96
C GLY A 57 18.60 2.64 27.62
N PRO A 58 17.67 2.40 28.55
CA PRO A 58 16.54 1.48 28.36
C PRO A 58 15.64 1.92 27.20
N GLY A 59 15.60 1.11 26.14
CA GLY A 59 14.77 1.33 24.96
C GLY A 59 15.53 1.66 23.67
N VAL A 60 16.87 1.66 23.69
CA VAL A 60 17.69 1.81 22.50
C VAL A 60 17.78 0.45 21.77
N LEU A 61 17.40 0.47 20.48
CA LEU A 61 17.51 -0.70 19.61
C LEU A 61 18.97 -0.89 19.20
N ASP A 62 19.49 -2.11 19.43
CA ASP A 62 20.81 -2.50 18.96
C ASP A 62 20.67 -3.14 17.55
N PRO A 63 21.25 -2.55 16.49
CA PRO A 63 21.22 -3.10 15.15
C PRO A 63 21.79 -4.52 15.05
N SER A 64 22.71 -4.90 15.95
CA SER A 64 23.31 -6.25 15.99
C SER A 64 22.29 -7.34 16.34
N THR A 65 21.20 -7.00 17.02
CA THR A 65 20.10 -7.91 17.38
C THR A 65 19.15 -8.19 16.21
N GLY A 66 19.32 -7.49 15.07
CA GLY A 66 18.45 -7.60 13.90
C GLY A 66 17.20 -6.73 13.99
N MET A 67 16.98 -5.95 15.05
CA MET A 67 15.92 -4.96 15.15
C MET A 67 16.49 -3.56 14.97
N THR A 68 15.79 -2.76 14.14
CA THR A 68 16.09 -1.34 13.92
C THR A 68 14.81 -0.50 13.99
N HIS A 69 14.96 0.80 14.14
CA HIS A 69 13.84 1.74 14.25
C HIS A 69 13.22 2.15 12.91
N ALA A 70 13.85 1.85 11.78
CA ALA A 70 13.32 2.22 10.46
C ALA A 70 13.46 1.08 9.44
N TRP A 71 12.38 0.81 8.71
CA TRP A 71 12.26 -0.28 7.74
C TRP A 71 11.65 0.22 6.44
N ILE A 72 12.09 -0.32 5.31
CA ILE A 72 11.47 -0.10 4.00
C ILE A 72 11.05 -1.45 3.43
N PHE A 73 9.75 -1.62 3.20
CA PHE A 73 9.18 -2.74 2.48
C PHE A 73 9.11 -2.39 1.00
N THR A 74 9.85 -3.10 0.17
CA THR A 74 9.92 -2.83 -1.27
C THR A 74 9.39 -3.99 -2.09
N GLY A 75 8.88 -3.69 -3.27
CA GLY A 75 8.40 -4.69 -4.20
C GLY A 75 7.33 -4.13 -5.15
N PRO A 76 7.04 -4.83 -6.26
CA PRO A 76 6.05 -4.37 -7.23
C PRO A 76 4.65 -4.28 -6.61
N PRO A 77 3.71 -3.56 -7.26
CA PRO A 77 2.31 -3.55 -6.85
C PRO A 77 1.78 -4.98 -6.67
N GLY A 78 1.11 -5.22 -5.54
CA GLY A 78 0.59 -6.56 -5.20
C GLY A 78 1.55 -7.47 -4.44
N SER A 79 2.83 -7.11 -4.25
CA SER A 79 3.78 -7.90 -3.46
C SER A 79 3.44 -8.02 -1.96
N GLY A 80 2.48 -7.24 -1.46
CA GLY A 80 2.03 -7.31 -0.07
C GLY A 80 2.77 -6.37 0.89
N ARG A 81 3.38 -5.28 0.41
CA ARG A 81 4.11 -4.29 1.22
C ARG A 81 3.33 -3.82 2.45
N SER A 82 2.12 -3.29 2.24
CA SER A 82 1.25 -2.82 3.32
C SER A 82 0.79 -3.94 4.25
N VAL A 83 0.62 -5.15 3.72
CA VAL A 83 0.29 -6.34 4.52
C VAL A 83 1.47 -6.71 5.41
N ALA A 84 2.69 -6.73 4.87
CA ALA A 84 3.92 -7.02 5.61
C ALA A 84 4.17 -5.97 6.72
N ALA A 85 4.04 -4.69 6.38
CA ALA A 85 4.22 -3.61 7.36
C ALA A 85 3.19 -3.70 8.50
N ARG A 86 1.90 -3.95 8.20
CA ARG A 86 0.87 -4.13 9.23
C ARG A 86 1.06 -5.41 10.06
N ALA A 87 1.45 -6.51 9.42
CA ALA A 87 1.75 -7.74 10.13
C ALA A 87 2.95 -7.57 11.08
N PHE A 88 3.99 -6.87 10.63
CA PHE A 88 5.13 -6.56 11.47
C PHE A 88 4.76 -5.60 12.61
N ALA A 89 3.97 -4.56 12.35
CA ALA A 89 3.44 -3.69 13.39
C ALA A 89 2.64 -4.50 14.44
N ALA A 90 1.81 -5.46 14.01
CA ALA A 90 1.07 -6.34 14.91
C ALA A 90 2.00 -7.27 15.72
N ALA A 91 3.08 -7.77 15.13
CA ALA A 91 4.08 -8.57 15.83
C ALA A 91 4.85 -7.75 16.89
N LEU A 92 5.14 -6.47 16.61
CA LEU A 92 5.74 -5.53 17.58
C LEU A 92 4.80 -5.23 18.76
N GLN A 93 3.49 -5.21 18.52
CA GLN A 93 2.47 -5.03 19.58
C GLN A 93 2.05 -6.35 20.24
N CYS A 94 2.53 -7.49 19.74
CA CYS A 94 2.15 -8.81 20.26
C CYS A 94 2.65 -9.00 21.69
N THR A 95 1.75 -9.42 22.58
CA THR A 95 2.07 -9.70 23.98
C THR A 95 3.18 -10.75 24.12
N TYR A 96 3.22 -11.70 23.20
CA TYR A 96 4.20 -12.80 23.20
C TYR A 96 5.42 -12.54 22.30
N GLY A 97 5.46 -11.41 21.58
CA GLY A 97 6.56 -11.06 20.66
C GLY A 97 6.62 -11.93 19.38
N THR A 98 5.63 -12.78 19.13
CA THR A 98 5.63 -13.75 18.03
C THR A 98 4.73 -13.36 16.85
N GLY A 99 3.82 -12.39 17.04
CA GLY A 99 2.78 -12.10 16.06
C GLY A 99 1.68 -13.16 16.06
N CYS A 100 1.24 -13.60 17.24
CA CYS A 100 0.31 -14.73 17.42
C CYS A 100 -1.06 -14.56 16.75
N GLY A 101 -1.48 -13.35 16.38
CA GLY A 101 -2.78 -13.08 15.74
C GLY A 101 -3.99 -13.04 16.68
N GLU A 102 -3.87 -13.54 17.91
CA GLU A 102 -5.00 -13.70 18.85
C GLU A 102 -4.98 -12.70 20.02
N CYS A 103 -3.80 -12.24 20.44
CA CYS A 103 -3.73 -11.34 21.58
C CYS A 103 -4.31 -9.95 21.25
N PRO A 104 -4.72 -9.16 22.27
CA PRO A 104 -5.29 -7.83 22.04
C PRO A 104 -4.40 -6.92 21.18
N GLY A 105 -3.07 -6.96 21.36
CA GLY A 105 -2.12 -6.18 20.56
C GLY A 105 -2.16 -6.55 19.08
N CYS A 106 -2.16 -7.83 18.74
CA CYS A 106 -2.31 -8.29 17.36
C CYS A 106 -3.69 -7.93 16.79
N HIS A 107 -4.76 -8.24 17.53
CA HIS A 107 -6.12 -8.03 17.05
C HIS A 107 -6.43 -6.56 16.80
N THR A 108 -6.10 -5.66 17.73
CA THR A 108 -6.35 -4.21 17.57
C THR A 108 -5.49 -3.61 16.45
N THR A 109 -4.24 -4.08 16.28
CA THR A 109 -3.38 -3.59 15.19
C THR A 109 -3.88 -4.05 13.83
N MET A 110 -4.22 -5.33 13.67
CA MET A 110 -4.78 -5.83 12.41
C MET A 110 -6.14 -5.21 12.08
N GLY A 111 -6.95 -4.90 13.10
CA GLY A 111 -8.22 -4.17 12.99
C GLY A 111 -8.09 -2.66 12.81
N GLY A 112 -6.87 -2.09 12.87
CA GLY A 112 -6.63 -0.66 12.70
C GLY A 112 -7.10 0.23 13.87
N THR A 113 -7.35 -0.35 15.05
CA THR A 113 -7.85 0.35 16.24
C THR A 113 -6.80 0.53 17.35
N ASN A 114 -5.57 0.07 17.13
CA ASN A 114 -4.50 0.21 18.09
C ASN A 114 -4.03 1.67 18.19
N ALA A 115 -4.08 2.26 19.38
CA ALA A 115 -3.73 3.67 19.61
C ALA A 115 -2.24 3.98 19.34
N ASP A 116 -1.35 3.00 19.51
CA ASP A 116 0.09 3.13 19.35
C ASP A 116 0.57 2.78 17.94
N VAL A 117 -0.35 2.42 17.02
CA VAL A 117 -0.04 2.13 15.61
C VAL A 117 -0.73 3.15 14.72
N ARG A 118 0.06 3.91 14.00
CA ARG A 118 -0.43 4.92 13.04
C ARG A 118 -0.23 4.42 11.63
N LEU A 119 -1.33 4.29 10.89
CA LEU A 119 -1.33 4.02 9.46
C LEU A 119 -1.54 5.32 8.71
N VAL A 120 -0.56 5.71 7.90
CA VAL A 120 -0.64 6.85 6.98
C VAL A 120 -0.85 6.32 5.58
N VAL A 121 -2.04 6.54 5.07
CA VAL A 121 -2.40 6.27 3.67
C VAL A 121 -2.60 7.63 3.01
N PRO A 122 -1.82 7.97 1.97
CA PRO A 122 -1.99 9.26 1.32
C PRO A 122 -3.40 9.41 0.77
N GLU A 123 -4.08 10.47 1.11
CA GLU A 123 -5.42 10.76 0.56
C GLU A 123 -5.33 11.29 -0.88
N GLY A 124 -4.23 11.94 -1.22
CA GLY A 124 -3.98 12.51 -2.54
C GLY A 124 -2.80 11.87 -3.26
N LEU A 125 -2.26 12.63 -4.20
CA LEU A 125 -1.14 12.19 -5.04
C LEU A 125 0.23 12.37 -4.37
N SER A 126 0.29 13.08 -3.25
CA SER A 126 1.52 13.28 -2.48
C SER A 126 1.25 13.43 -0.99
N ILE A 127 2.25 13.12 -0.17
CA ILE A 127 2.27 13.35 1.28
C ILE A 127 3.02 14.65 1.55
N GLY A 128 2.32 15.64 2.10
CA GLY A 128 2.86 16.97 2.35
C GLY A 128 3.66 17.09 3.64
N VAL A 129 4.51 18.13 3.71
CA VAL A 129 5.35 18.39 4.90
C VAL A 129 4.55 18.66 6.17
N GLY A 130 3.38 19.28 6.06
CA GLY A 130 2.50 19.56 7.22
C GLY A 130 1.98 18.28 7.87
N GLU A 131 1.52 17.34 7.05
CA GLU A 131 1.06 16.01 7.48
C GLU A 131 2.22 15.22 8.14
N MET A 132 3.39 15.23 7.50
CA MET A 132 4.56 14.53 8.02
C MET A 132 5.05 15.11 9.35
N ARG A 133 5.10 16.44 9.51
CA ARG A 133 5.46 17.08 10.80
C ARG A 133 4.48 16.72 11.92
N ALA A 134 3.18 16.74 11.64
CA ALA A 134 2.17 16.35 12.61
C ALA A 134 2.28 14.86 13.00
N LEU A 135 2.67 14.01 12.07
CA LEU A 135 2.93 12.60 12.30
C LEU A 135 4.15 12.38 13.20
N VAL A 136 5.29 12.99 12.86
CA VAL A 136 6.54 12.90 13.62
C VAL A 136 6.34 13.41 15.07
N LEU A 137 5.63 14.52 15.23
CA LEU A 137 5.33 15.05 16.57
C LEU A 137 4.52 14.05 17.41
N ARG A 138 3.52 13.39 16.82
CA ARG A 138 2.73 12.36 17.50
C ARG A 138 3.52 11.09 17.77
N ALA A 139 4.41 10.70 16.86
CA ALA A 139 5.29 9.55 17.03
C ALA A 139 6.30 9.73 18.19
N ALA A 140 6.56 10.96 18.58
CA ALA A 140 7.41 11.29 19.73
C ALA A 140 6.74 11.05 21.11
N SER A 141 5.42 10.76 21.14
CA SER A 141 4.73 10.45 22.39
C SER A 141 5.07 9.05 22.90
N THR A 142 5.06 8.87 24.21
CA THR A 142 5.24 7.55 24.84
C THR A 142 4.10 6.62 24.44
N PRO A 143 4.38 5.35 24.10
CA PRO A 143 3.34 4.37 23.80
C PRO A 143 2.36 4.20 24.96
N SER A 144 1.07 4.26 24.69
CA SER A 144 0.00 4.11 25.68
C SER A 144 -0.11 2.66 26.19
N GLY A 145 0.12 1.68 25.33
CA GLY A 145 0.18 0.27 25.65
C GLY A 145 1.52 -0.20 26.24
N GLY A 146 2.49 0.72 26.39
CA GLY A 146 3.80 0.40 26.98
C GLY A 146 4.74 -0.44 26.09
N ARG A 147 4.38 -0.74 24.84
CA ARG A 147 5.23 -1.48 23.89
C ARG A 147 5.93 -0.53 22.91
N TRP A 148 5.50 -0.48 21.68
CA TRP A 148 6.13 0.28 20.60
C TRP A 148 5.17 1.32 20.02
N GLN A 149 5.66 2.51 19.74
CA GLN A 149 5.02 3.46 18.86
C GLN A 149 5.38 3.06 17.43
N VAL A 150 4.40 2.70 16.60
CA VAL A 150 4.65 2.23 15.22
C VAL A 150 3.97 3.17 14.23
N VAL A 151 4.76 3.67 13.28
CA VAL A 151 4.27 4.51 12.19
C VAL A 151 4.44 3.75 10.89
N VAL A 152 3.33 3.43 10.24
CA VAL A 152 3.30 2.79 8.92
C VAL A 152 2.97 3.85 7.88
N ILE A 153 3.84 4.07 6.91
CA ILE A 153 3.65 5.01 5.81
C ILE A 153 3.48 4.20 4.53
N GLU A 154 2.23 4.10 4.04
CA GLU A 154 1.95 3.51 2.75
C GLU A 154 2.31 4.49 1.61
N ASP A 155 2.78 3.97 0.48
CA ASP A 155 3.23 4.76 -0.68
C ASP A 155 4.22 5.87 -0.30
N ALA A 156 5.32 5.51 0.38
CA ALA A 156 6.37 6.43 0.79
C ALA A 156 7.09 7.10 -0.41
N ASP A 157 6.97 6.54 -1.61
CA ASP A 157 7.36 7.15 -2.89
C ASP A 157 6.61 8.45 -3.19
N ARG A 158 5.47 8.69 -2.53
CA ARG A 158 4.68 9.92 -2.68
C ARG A 158 5.06 11.03 -1.69
N LEU A 159 6.11 10.83 -0.88
CA LEU A 159 6.62 11.89 -0.02
C LEU A 159 7.15 13.05 -0.86
N THR A 160 6.67 14.27 -0.60
CA THR A 160 7.35 15.45 -1.14
C THR A 160 8.76 15.54 -0.54
N GLU A 161 9.71 16.17 -1.23
CA GLU A 161 11.07 16.36 -0.74
C GLU A 161 11.09 16.97 0.69
N ALA A 162 10.27 17.99 0.92
CA ALA A 162 10.14 18.64 2.22
C ALA A 162 9.55 17.69 3.30
N ALA A 163 8.65 16.77 2.93
CA ALA A 163 8.11 15.76 3.82
C ALA A 163 9.18 14.69 4.16
N GLY A 164 9.93 14.23 3.15
CA GLY A 164 11.07 13.35 3.33
C GLY A 164 12.11 13.91 4.27
N ASN A 165 12.47 15.18 4.11
CA ASN A 165 13.40 15.88 4.99
C ASN A 165 12.89 16.02 6.44
N ALA A 166 11.57 16.18 6.64
CA ALA A 166 10.98 16.19 7.97
C ALA A 166 11.02 14.78 8.63
N LEU A 167 10.85 13.72 7.86
CA LEU A 167 10.95 12.35 8.33
C LEU A 167 12.40 11.95 8.66
N LEU A 168 13.39 12.44 7.91
CA LEU A 168 14.81 12.13 8.12
C LEU A 168 15.26 12.40 9.55
N LYS A 169 14.86 13.54 10.14
CA LYS A 169 15.22 13.87 11.52
C LYS A 169 14.70 12.84 12.53
N ALA A 170 13.48 12.34 12.31
CA ALA A 170 12.89 11.33 13.19
C ALA A 170 13.52 9.92 12.98
N ILE A 171 14.07 9.67 11.79
CA ILE A 171 14.81 8.42 11.50
C ILE A 171 16.24 8.50 12.04
N GLU A 172 16.89 9.67 12.04
CA GLU A 172 18.24 9.86 12.57
C GLU A 172 18.27 9.84 14.10
N GLU A 173 17.31 10.50 14.71
CA GLU A 173 17.15 10.62 16.17
C GLU A 173 15.78 10.10 16.60
N PRO A 174 15.54 8.76 16.50
CA PRO A 174 14.23 8.20 16.76
C PRO A 174 13.83 8.39 18.23
N PRO A 175 12.59 8.78 18.51
CA PRO A 175 12.08 8.78 19.87
C PRO A 175 12.15 7.36 20.46
N PRO A 176 12.35 7.22 21.78
CA PRO A 176 12.41 5.93 22.45
C PRO A 176 11.20 5.06 22.10
N ARG A 177 11.44 3.79 21.75
CA ARG A 177 10.40 2.80 21.38
C ARG A 177 9.55 3.20 20.18
N THR A 178 10.10 3.96 19.23
CA THR A 178 9.41 4.32 17.99
C THR A 178 10.00 3.57 16.80
N VAL A 179 9.13 3.04 15.95
CA VAL A 179 9.50 2.29 14.75
C VAL A 179 8.74 2.86 13.53
N PHE A 180 9.50 3.16 12.47
CA PHE A 180 8.97 3.63 11.19
C PHE A 180 8.99 2.51 10.16
N LEU A 181 7.85 2.22 9.53
CA LEU A 181 7.66 1.21 8.51
C LEU A 181 7.22 1.89 7.22
N LEU A 182 8.10 1.98 6.24
CA LEU A 182 7.83 2.65 4.96
C LEU A 182 7.53 1.60 3.88
N CYS A 183 6.55 1.86 3.03
CA CYS A 183 6.24 1.02 1.87
C CYS A 183 6.56 1.81 0.59
N ALA A 184 7.44 1.30 -0.26
CA ALA A 184 7.82 1.92 -1.53
C ALA A 184 7.90 0.87 -2.65
N PRO A 185 7.66 1.23 -3.94
CA PRO A 185 7.74 0.28 -5.05
C PRO A 185 9.13 -0.32 -5.20
N SER A 186 10.16 0.48 -5.02
CA SER A 186 11.54 0.05 -5.11
C SER A 186 12.46 0.88 -4.19
N THR A 187 13.76 0.62 -4.25
CA THR A 187 14.79 1.44 -3.60
C THR A 187 15.45 2.43 -4.58
N HIS A 188 14.83 2.66 -5.75
CA HIS A 188 15.32 3.64 -6.70
C HIS A 188 15.24 5.06 -6.11
N PRO A 189 16.19 5.96 -6.43
CA PRO A 189 16.17 7.34 -5.91
C PRO A 189 14.89 8.12 -6.21
N ASP A 190 14.19 7.80 -7.30
CA ASP A 190 12.91 8.43 -7.66
C ASP A 190 11.75 7.98 -6.74
N ASP A 191 11.80 6.76 -6.20
CA ASP A 191 10.79 6.22 -5.30
C ASP A 191 11.09 6.57 -3.83
N ILE A 192 12.36 6.52 -3.43
CA ILE A 192 12.78 6.82 -2.06
C ILE A 192 14.17 7.44 -2.05
N SER A 193 14.33 8.58 -1.37
CA SER A 193 15.62 9.27 -1.34
C SER A 193 16.73 8.39 -0.77
N VAL A 194 17.93 8.50 -1.35
CA VAL A 194 19.13 7.76 -0.90
C VAL A 194 19.39 7.99 0.60
N THR A 195 19.10 9.18 1.08
CA THR A 195 19.31 9.57 2.49
C THR A 195 18.38 8.80 3.44
N ILE A 196 17.11 8.61 3.08
CA ILE A 196 16.17 7.77 3.86
C ILE A 196 16.59 6.31 3.77
N ARG A 197 16.87 5.83 2.54
CA ARG A 197 17.25 4.45 2.30
C ARG A 197 18.46 4.01 3.12
N SER A 198 19.50 4.85 3.21
CA SER A 198 20.75 4.52 3.92
C SER A 198 20.58 4.31 5.43
N ARG A 199 19.46 4.76 6.01
CA ARG A 199 19.12 4.68 7.44
C ARG A 199 18.05 3.64 7.77
N CYS A 200 17.52 3.00 6.73
CA CYS A 200 16.46 2.01 6.87
C CYS A 200 16.94 0.60 6.51
N ARG A 201 16.41 -0.38 7.21
CA ARG A 201 16.56 -1.78 6.79
C ARG A 201 15.57 -2.09 5.68
N VAL A 202 16.06 -2.63 4.56
CA VAL A 202 15.25 -2.94 3.40
C VAL A 202 14.79 -4.39 3.46
N VAL A 203 13.47 -4.60 3.32
CA VAL A 203 12.83 -5.91 3.19
C VAL A 203 12.26 -6.02 1.77
N PRO A 204 12.93 -6.74 0.87
CA PRO A 204 12.42 -6.94 -0.48
C PRO A 204 11.31 -7.98 -0.48
N LEU A 205 10.18 -7.65 -1.10
CA LEU A 205 9.03 -8.52 -1.29
C LEU A 205 8.90 -8.87 -2.78
N ARG A 206 8.65 -10.14 -3.05
CA ARG A 206 8.44 -10.64 -4.41
C ARG A 206 6.95 -10.63 -4.75
N GLN A 207 6.65 -10.60 -6.02
CA GLN A 207 5.29 -10.82 -6.48
C GLN A 207 4.91 -12.30 -6.24
N PRO A 208 3.84 -12.59 -5.48
CA PRO A 208 3.44 -13.96 -5.25
C PRO A 208 2.96 -14.63 -6.55
N PRO A 209 3.22 -15.93 -6.74
CA PRO A 209 2.70 -16.65 -7.89
C PRO A 209 1.17 -16.77 -7.82
N ALA A 210 0.52 -16.87 -9.00
CA ALA A 210 -0.94 -16.92 -9.06
C ALA A 210 -1.54 -18.09 -8.24
N THR A 211 -0.87 -19.22 -8.19
CA THR A 211 -1.27 -20.38 -7.38
C THR A 211 -1.37 -20.03 -5.90
N ALA A 212 -0.37 -19.35 -5.37
CA ALA A 212 -0.34 -18.93 -3.97
C ALA A 212 -1.42 -17.88 -3.66
N VAL A 213 -1.70 -16.96 -4.59
CA VAL A 213 -2.83 -16.02 -4.46
C VAL A 213 -4.17 -16.76 -4.47
N ALA A 214 -4.34 -17.74 -5.36
CA ALA A 214 -5.56 -18.56 -5.42
C ALA A 214 -5.80 -19.33 -4.10
N GLU A 215 -4.76 -19.90 -3.51
CA GLU A 215 -4.86 -20.58 -2.20
C GLU A 215 -5.34 -19.62 -1.08
N VAL A 216 -4.86 -18.39 -1.06
CA VAL A 216 -5.34 -17.37 -0.11
C VAL A 216 -6.83 -17.07 -0.31
N LEU A 217 -7.26 -16.89 -1.56
CA LEU A 217 -8.67 -16.62 -1.88
C LEU A 217 -9.59 -17.79 -1.45
N VAL A 218 -9.16 -19.03 -1.68
CA VAL A 218 -9.92 -20.22 -1.25
C VAL A 218 -9.96 -20.31 0.27
N ARG A 219 -8.80 -20.29 0.91
CA ARG A 219 -8.67 -20.52 2.36
C ARG A 219 -9.32 -19.44 3.20
N ARG A 220 -9.07 -18.17 2.85
CA ARG A 220 -9.48 -17.01 3.65
C ARG A 220 -10.83 -16.45 3.26
N ASP A 221 -11.07 -16.37 1.94
CA ASP A 221 -12.21 -15.67 1.39
C ASP A 221 -13.34 -16.62 0.98
N GLY A 222 -13.14 -17.95 1.03
CA GLY A 222 -14.12 -18.97 0.67
C GLY A 222 -14.50 -18.94 -0.81
N ILE A 223 -13.62 -18.44 -1.68
CA ILE A 223 -13.86 -18.38 -3.13
C ILE A 223 -13.70 -19.78 -3.74
N ALA A 224 -14.58 -20.14 -4.67
CA ALA A 224 -14.48 -21.41 -5.40
C ALA A 224 -13.13 -21.52 -6.12
N PRO A 225 -12.48 -22.71 -6.13
CA PRO A 225 -11.10 -22.88 -6.63
C PRO A 225 -10.88 -22.44 -8.08
N ASP A 226 -11.84 -22.68 -8.97
CA ASP A 226 -11.82 -22.28 -10.38
C ASP A 226 -11.85 -20.74 -10.53
N VAL A 227 -12.73 -20.07 -9.79
CA VAL A 227 -12.83 -18.60 -9.75
C VAL A 227 -11.58 -18.00 -9.13
N ALA A 228 -11.07 -18.61 -8.06
CA ALA A 228 -9.86 -18.16 -7.37
C ALA A 228 -8.63 -18.23 -8.29
N GLN A 229 -8.47 -19.34 -9.02
CA GLN A 229 -7.37 -19.53 -9.96
C GLN A 229 -7.43 -18.51 -11.10
N TRP A 230 -8.61 -18.35 -11.71
CA TRP A 230 -8.82 -17.34 -12.76
C TRP A 230 -8.52 -15.93 -12.26
N ALA A 231 -9.10 -15.54 -11.13
CA ALA A 231 -8.93 -14.20 -10.58
C ALA A 231 -7.47 -13.91 -10.19
N ALA A 232 -6.76 -14.91 -9.65
CA ALA A 232 -5.36 -14.79 -9.29
C ALA A 232 -4.46 -14.59 -10.51
N SER A 233 -4.71 -15.33 -11.59
CA SER A 233 -4.00 -15.18 -12.88
C SER A 233 -4.25 -13.79 -13.47
N ALA A 234 -5.51 -13.38 -13.57
CA ALA A 234 -5.90 -12.07 -14.11
C ALA A 234 -5.37 -10.89 -13.29
N ALA A 235 -5.15 -11.08 -11.98
CA ALA A 235 -4.64 -10.04 -11.09
C ALA A 235 -3.11 -9.97 -11.03
N GLN A 236 -2.39 -10.83 -11.72
CA GLN A 236 -0.93 -10.83 -11.78
C GLN A 236 -0.28 -10.75 -10.37
N GLY A 237 -0.67 -11.64 -9.46
CA GLY A 237 -0.12 -11.71 -8.11
C GLY A 237 -0.65 -10.67 -7.11
N HIS A 238 -1.55 -9.76 -7.51
CA HIS A 238 -2.12 -8.77 -6.61
C HIS A 238 -3.34 -9.32 -5.87
N VAL A 239 -3.18 -9.77 -4.61
CA VAL A 239 -4.23 -10.42 -3.80
C VAL A 239 -5.51 -9.57 -3.71
N GLY A 240 -5.39 -8.27 -3.42
CA GLY A 240 -6.56 -7.36 -3.31
C GLY A 240 -7.35 -7.24 -4.62
N ARG A 241 -6.64 -7.17 -5.75
CA ARG A 241 -7.26 -7.15 -7.08
C ARG A 241 -7.92 -8.49 -7.42
N ALA A 242 -7.25 -9.61 -7.13
CA ALA A 242 -7.80 -10.95 -7.31
C ALA A 242 -9.10 -11.14 -6.53
N ARG A 243 -9.10 -10.73 -5.25
CA ARG A 243 -10.30 -10.74 -4.40
C ARG A 243 -11.44 -9.93 -5.00
N ARG A 244 -11.16 -8.74 -5.51
CA ARG A 244 -12.16 -7.88 -6.13
C ARG A 244 -12.73 -8.53 -7.40
N LEU A 245 -11.88 -9.05 -8.29
CA LEU A 245 -12.33 -9.75 -9.50
C LEU A 245 -13.14 -11.00 -9.17
N ALA A 246 -12.81 -11.72 -8.10
CA ALA A 246 -13.56 -12.90 -7.69
C ALA A 246 -14.96 -12.57 -7.15
N ARG A 247 -15.12 -11.43 -6.44
CA ARG A 247 -16.36 -11.09 -5.73
C ARG A 247 -17.25 -10.07 -6.44
N ASP A 248 -16.67 -9.18 -7.24
CA ASP A 248 -17.39 -8.05 -7.86
C ASP A 248 -17.64 -8.30 -9.35
N PRO A 249 -18.90 -8.60 -9.75
CA PRO A 249 -19.27 -8.77 -11.16
C PRO A 249 -19.02 -7.51 -12.00
N GLU A 250 -19.18 -6.32 -11.42
CA GLU A 250 -18.95 -5.07 -12.13
C GLU A 250 -17.47 -4.84 -12.40
N ALA A 251 -16.58 -5.27 -11.50
CA ALA A 251 -15.14 -5.27 -11.77
C ALA A 251 -14.77 -6.19 -12.95
N ARG A 252 -15.43 -7.35 -13.07
CA ARG A 252 -15.26 -8.25 -14.23
C ARG A 252 -15.73 -7.62 -15.53
N LYS A 253 -16.93 -7.01 -15.53
CA LYS A 253 -17.47 -6.32 -16.71
C LYS A 253 -16.57 -5.18 -17.18
N ARG A 254 -16.05 -4.36 -16.23
CA ARG A 254 -15.11 -3.30 -16.55
C ARG A 254 -13.84 -3.84 -17.20
N ARG A 255 -13.26 -4.91 -16.64
CA ARG A 255 -12.10 -5.58 -17.23
C ARG A 255 -12.37 -6.12 -18.62
N GLU A 256 -13.51 -6.77 -18.83
CA GLU A 256 -13.93 -7.26 -20.15
C GLU A 256 -14.07 -6.13 -21.18
N ALA A 257 -14.63 -4.98 -20.76
CA ALA A 257 -14.73 -3.79 -21.62
C ALA A 257 -13.36 -3.26 -22.04
N VAL A 258 -12.39 -3.23 -21.10
CA VAL A 258 -11.00 -2.84 -21.35
C VAL A 258 -10.32 -3.80 -22.33
N LEU A 259 -10.44 -5.11 -22.11
CA LEU A 259 -9.84 -6.14 -22.98
C LEU A 259 -10.52 -6.27 -24.35
N ALA A 260 -11.70 -5.68 -24.52
CA ALA A 260 -12.36 -5.55 -25.82
C ALA A 260 -11.86 -4.36 -26.66
N VAL A 261 -11.13 -3.39 -26.06
CA VAL A 261 -10.62 -2.19 -26.75
C VAL A 261 -9.83 -2.52 -28.01
N PRO A 262 -8.88 -3.49 -28.03
CA PRO A 262 -8.06 -3.76 -29.22
C PRO A 262 -8.89 -4.12 -30.47
N ARG A 263 -10.10 -4.68 -30.30
CA ARG A 263 -11.00 -5.04 -31.41
C ARG A 263 -11.86 -3.88 -31.89
N ARG A 264 -12.05 -2.85 -31.04
CA ARG A 264 -12.92 -1.71 -31.34
C ARG A 264 -12.20 -0.56 -32.02
N LEU A 265 -10.86 -0.57 -32.06
CA LEU A 265 -10.06 0.47 -32.69
C LEU A 265 -10.06 0.31 -34.22
N THR A 266 -11.15 0.75 -34.87
CA THR A 266 -11.36 0.64 -36.33
C THR A 266 -11.05 1.94 -37.07
N GLY A 267 -10.83 3.05 -36.37
CA GLY A 267 -10.57 4.36 -36.94
C GLY A 267 -10.31 5.40 -35.87
N VAL A 268 -9.96 6.64 -36.28
CA VAL A 268 -9.67 7.75 -35.38
C VAL A 268 -10.85 8.05 -34.43
N GLY A 269 -12.09 8.10 -34.97
CA GLY A 269 -13.30 8.33 -34.16
C GLY A 269 -13.45 7.24 -33.08
N ALA A 270 -13.32 5.96 -33.45
CA ALA A 270 -13.39 4.86 -32.50
C ALA A 270 -12.27 4.92 -31.43
N ALA A 271 -11.10 5.46 -31.76
CA ALA A 271 -10.02 5.67 -30.76
C ALA A 271 -10.39 6.74 -29.73
N PHE A 272 -10.98 7.85 -30.13
CA PHE A 272 -11.48 8.88 -29.20
C PHE A 272 -12.67 8.40 -28.37
N ASP A 273 -13.60 7.65 -28.97
CA ASP A 273 -14.73 7.05 -28.26
C ASP A 273 -14.24 6.05 -27.19
N ALA A 274 -13.26 5.21 -27.53
CA ALA A 274 -12.66 4.26 -26.59
C ALA A 274 -11.91 4.99 -25.46
N ALA A 275 -11.21 6.09 -25.76
CA ALA A 275 -10.55 6.93 -24.75
C ALA A 275 -11.57 7.54 -23.78
N SER A 276 -12.64 8.14 -24.29
CA SER A 276 -13.70 8.73 -23.49
C SER A 276 -14.38 7.69 -22.60
N ALA A 277 -14.74 6.56 -23.16
CA ALA A 277 -15.38 5.46 -22.40
C ALA A 277 -14.48 4.92 -21.27
N LEU A 278 -13.17 4.80 -21.51
CA LEU A 278 -12.22 4.37 -20.48
C LEU A 278 -12.11 5.37 -19.32
N ILE A 279 -12.09 6.66 -19.63
CA ILE A 279 -12.00 7.74 -18.64
C ILE A 279 -13.28 7.81 -17.82
N GLU A 280 -14.45 7.81 -18.47
CA GLU A 280 -15.76 7.84 -17.81
C GLU A 280 -15.95 6.63 -16.89
N ALA A 281 -15.53 5.44 -17.33
CA ALA A 281 -15.58 4.24 -16.49
C ALA A 281 -14.68 4.35 -15.26
N ALA A 282 -13.50 4.95 -15.41
CA ALA A 282 -12.59 5.17 -14.28
C ALA A 282 -13.10 6.25 -13.31
N GLU A 283 -13.75 7.30 -13.80
CA GLU A 283 -14.39 8.33 -12.99
C GLU A 283 -15.56 7.75 -12.19
N ALA A 284 -16.45 7.01 -12.84
CA ALA A 284 -17.58 6.36 -12.18
C ALA A 284 -17.13 5.34 -11.13
N GLU A 285 -16.06 4.57 -11.39
CA GLU A 285 -15.48 3.65 -10.42
C GLU A 285 -14.90 4.38 -9.21
N ALA A 286 -14.18 5.49 -9.45
CA ALA A 286 -13.60 6.31 -8.40
C ALA A 286 -14.68 6.90 -7.50
N GLU A 287 -15.71 7.53 -8.08
CA GLU A 287 -16.84 8.09 -7.34
C GLU A 287 -17.53 7.03 -6.48
N ALA A 288 -17.87 5.88 -7.06
CA ALA A 288 -18.50 4.79 -6.33
C ALA A 288 -17.63 4.26 -5.16
N SER A 289 -16.30 4.26 -5.32
CA SER A 289 -15.37 3.74 -4.31
C SER A 289 -15.23 4.64 -3.09
N VAL A 290 -15.50 5.94 -3.20
CA VAL A 290 -15.34 6.92 -2.12
C VAL A 290 -16.65 7.45 -1.57
N ALA A 291 -17.77 7.27 -2.27
CA ALA A 291 -19.05 7.90 -1.99
C ALA A 291 -19.59 7.65 -0.56
N GLU A 292 -19.49 6.42 -0.07
CA GLU A 292 -19.96 6.06 1.26
C GLU A 292 -19.13 6.74 2.36
N ALA A 293 -17.80 6.69 2.22
CA ALA A 293 -16.87 7.33 3.16
C ALA A 293 -17.01 8.85 3.15
N ASP A 294 -17.13 9.46 1.97
CA ASP A 294 -17.27 10.90 1.81
C ASP A 294 -18.59 11.41 2.43
N THR A 295 -19.67 10.64 2.26
CA THR A 295 -20.97 10.94 2.86
C THR A 295 -20.93 10.85 4.38
N ALA A 296 -20.33 9.78 4.92
CA ALA A 296 -20.19 9.57 6.35
C ALA A 296 -19.31 10.64 7.02
N GLU A 297 -18.19 11.01 6.40
CA GLU A 297 -17.28 12.06 6.89
C GLU A 297 -17.97 13.42 6.90
N ARG A 298 -18.73 13.75 5.84
CA ARG A 298 -19.48 15.00 5.77
C ARG A 298 -20.53 15.07 6.87
N ALA A 299 -21.33 14.02 7.05
CA ALA A 299 -22.35 13.95 8.10
C ALA A 299 -21.76 14.05 9.51
N ALA A 300 -20.62 13.36 9.75
CA ALA A 300 -19.90 13.44 11.01
C ALA A 300 -19.37 14.86 11.31
N LEU A 301 -18.84 15.53 10.29
CA LEU A 301 -18.35 16.90 10.43
C LEU A 301 -19.51 17.88 10.66
N GLU A 302 -20.58 17.80 9.92
CA GLU A 302 -21.78 18.63 10.09
C GLU A 302 -22.39 18.46 11.50
N THR A 303 -22.43 17.22 12.00
CA THR A 303 -22.87 16.93 13.38
C THR A 303 -21.92 17.54 14.41
N ALA A 304 -20.60 17.41 14.23
CA ALA A 304 -19.60 17.98 15.13
C ALA A 304 -19.64 19.52 15.16
N LEU A 305 -20.02 20.15 14.05
CA LEU A 305 -20.17 21.59 13.90
C LEU A 305 -21.50 22.12 14.41
N GLY A 306 -22.41 21.24 14.89
CA GLY A 306 -23.71 21.62 15.44
C GLY A 306 -24.72 22.02 14.38
N ALA A 307 -24.66 21.45 13.19
CA ALA A 307 -25.68 21.61 12.17
C ALA A 307 -27.03 21.10 12.69
N GLY A 308 -27.92 22.04 13.05
CA GLY A 308 -29.22 21.77 13.69
C GLY A 308 -29.45 22.49 15.02
N GLY A 309 -28.43 23.15 15.62
CA GLY A 309 -28.58 23.91 16.86
C GLY A 309 -29.09 25.34 16.63
N THR A 310 -30.17 25.70 17.31
CA THR A 310 -30.86 27.03 17.26
C THR A 310 -30.39 28.00 18.35
N GLY A 311 -29.11 27.92 18.80
CA GLY A 311 -28.57 28.70 19.95
C GLY A 311 -27.85 30.00 19.57
N ARG A 312 -27.83 30.97 20.53
CA ARG A 312 -27.11 32.27 20.47
C ARG A 312 -25.59 32.09 20.44
N GLY A 313 -25.02 31.62 19.39
CA GLY A 313 -23.57 31.34 19.18
C GLY A 313 -23.31 30.83 17.79
N ALA A 314 -24.38 30.51 17.06
CA ALA A 314 -24.35 29.91 15.74
C ALA A 314 -23.57 30.74 14.68
N ALA A 315 -23.57 32.07 14.75
CA ALA A 315 -22.93 32.94 13.75
C ALA A 315 -21.38 32.91 13.80
N GLY A 316 -20.76 32.63 14.93
CA GLY A 316 -19.30 32.44 15.06
C GLY A 316 -18.87 31.02 14.65
N ALA A 317 -19.66 30.03 15.03
CA ALA A 317 -19.49 28.64 14.64
C ALA A 317 -19.61 28.44 13.11
N ILE A 318 -20.53 29.13 12.44
CA ILE A 318 -20.76 29.06 11.00
C ILE A 318 -19.50 29.48 10.18
N ARG A 319 -18.74 30.48 10.63
CA ARG A 319 -17.51 30.91 9.93
C ARG A 319 -16.38 29.91 10.03
N GLY A 320 -16.20 29.28 11.19
CA GLY A 320 -15.23 28.19 11.36
C GLY A 320 -15.67 26.91 10.62
N ALA A 321 -16.96 26.61 10.63
CA ALA A 321 -17.59 25.51 9.92
C ALA A 321 -17.32 25.54 8.40
N ALA A 322 -17.48 26.70 7.76
CA ALA A 322 -17.25 26.85 6.33
C ALA A 322 -15.80 26.52 5.92
N GLY A 323 -14.81 26.89 6.75
CA GLY A 323 -13.41 26.57 6.53
C GLY A 323 -13.14 25.06 6.63
N GLN A 324 -13.70 24.39 7.62
CA GLN A 324 -13.54 22.94 7.81
C GLN A 324 -14.26 22.12 6.73
N LEU A 325 -15.43 22.52 6.30
CA LEU A 325 -16.15 21.90 5.19
C LEU A 325 -15.39 22.04 3.87
N LYS A 326 -14.83 23.22 3.58
CA LYS A 326 -13.99 23.45 2.39
C LYS A 326 -12.73 22.60 2.41
N GLU A 327 -12.10 22.44 3.57
CA GLU A 327 -10.93 21.56 3.70
C GLU A 327 -11.31 20.09 3.51
N LEU A 328 -12.45 19.65 4.05
CA LEU A 328 -12.98 18.30 3.80
C LEU A 328 -13.25 18.07 2.31
N GLU A 329 -13.91 19.01 1.63
CA GLU A 329 -14.17 18.94 0.19
C GLU A 329 -12.87 18.87 -0.63
N ARG A 330 -11.84 19.61 -0.24
CA ARG A 330 -10.52 19.52 -0.87
C ARG A 330 -9.89 18.15 -0.72
N ARG A 331 -9.97 17.54 0.48
CA ARG A 331 -9.47 16.18 0.76
C ARG A 331 -10.25 15.13 -0.03
N GLN A 332 -11.59 15.21 -0.05
CA GLN A 332 -12.46 14.32 -0.80
C GLN A 332 -12.16 14.38 -2.30
N LYS A 333 -11.99 15.59 -2.86
CA LYS A 333 -11.57 15.78 -4.27
C LYS A 333 -10.19 15.17 -4.56
N SER A 334 -9.24 15.32 -3.65
CA SER A 334 -7.91 14.72 -3.79
C SER A 334 -7.99 13.20 -3.80
N ARG A 335 -8.80 12.60 -2.91
CA ARG A 335 -9.07 11.16 -2.82
C ARG A 335 -9.74 10.63 -4.08
N ALA A 336 -10.75 11.32 -4.61
CA ALA A 336 -11.41 10.95 -5.87
C ALA A 336 -10.44 10.99 -7.05
N THR A 337 -9.56 12.02 -7.14
CA THR A 337 -8.52 12.11 -8.18
C THR A 337 -7.55 10.93 -8.10
N ARG A 338 -7.14 10.52 -6.90
CA ARG A 338 -6.31 9.35 -6.70
C ARG A 338 -7.03 8.08 -7.13
N ALA A 339 -8.26 7.88 -6.66
CA ALA A 339 -9.07 6.71 -7.00
C ALA A 339 -9.28 6.55 -8.51
N GLN A 340 -9.48 7.66 -9.24
CA GLN A 340 -9.56 7.69 -10.71
C GLN A 340 -8.25 7.22 -11.35
N ARG A 341 -7.09 7.72 -10.88
CA ARG A 341 -5.78 7.28 -11.40
C ARG A 341 -5.52 5.81 -11.14
N ASP A 342 -5.86 5.33 -9.95
CA ASP A 342 -5.73 3.93 -9.58
C ASP A 342 -6.66 3.03 -10.43
N ALA A 343 -7.86 3.51 -10.81
CA ALA A 343 -8.76 2.81 -11.72
C ALA A 343 -8.19 2.75 -13.15
N LEU A 344 -7.65 3.86 -13.65
CA LEU A 344 -6.98 3.91 -14.94
C LEU A 344 -5.73 3.01 -14.98
N ASP A 345 -4.90 3.05 -13.93
CA ASP A 345 -3.71 2.20 -13.87
C ASP A 345 -4.08 0.70 -13.95
N ARG A 346 -5.13 0.29 -13.25
CA ARG A 346 -5.64 -1.10 -13.35
C ARG A 346 -6.03 -1.47 -14.78
N ALA A 347 -6.72 -0.59 -15.49
CA ALA A 347 -7.12 -0.82 -16.87
C ALA A 347 -5.91 -0.89 -17.82
N LEU A 348 -4.93 0.00 -17.62
CA LEU A 348 -3.68 0.00 -18.39
C LEU A 348 -2.84 -1.25 -18.13
N VAL A 349 -2.81 -1.75 -16.90
CA VAL A 349 -2.15 -3.04 -16.57
C VAL A 349 -2.84 -4.21 -17.29
N ASP A 350 -4.19 -4.20 -17.41
CA ASP A 350 -4.90 -5.21 -18.18
C ASP A 350 -4.55 -5.16 -19.69
N LEU A 351 -4.53 -3.96 -20.26
CA LEU A 351 -4.12 -3.79 -21.67
C LEU A 351 -2.66 -4.18 -21.90
N ALA A 352 -1.75 -3.81 -20.99
CA ALA A 352 -0.35 -4.18 -21.06
C ALA A 352 -0.18 -5.71 -21.01
N GLY A 353 -0.91 -6.40 -20.12
CA GLY A 353 -0.93 -7.85 -20.04
C GLY A 353 -1.44 -8.50 -21.34
N PHE A 354 -2.49 -7.96 -21.93
CA PHE A 354 -3.02 -8.42 -23.21
C PHE A 354 -1.99 -8.31 -24.36
N TYR A 355 -1.36 -7.14 -24.50
CA TYR A 355 -0.35 -6.96 -25.56
C TYR A 355 0.95 -7.72 -25.28
N ARG A 356 1.32 -7.90 -24.01
CA ARG A 356 2.41 -8.81 -23.62
C ARG A 356 2.09 -10.26 -24.07
N ASP A 357 0.88 -10.73 -23.85
CA ASP A 357 0.48 -12.07 -24.27
C ASP A 357 0.50 -12.21 -25.80
N ALA A 358 0.00 -11.21 -26.53
CA ALA A 358 0.11 -11.18 -27.99
C ALA A 358 1.58 -11.21 -28.46
N LEU A 359 2.46 -10.44 -27.85
CA LEU A 359 3.89 -10.40 -28.15
C LEU A 359 4.56 -11.77 -27.90
N THR A 360 4.32 -12.38 -26.74
CA THR A 360 4.92 -13.67 -26.39
C THR A 360 4.46 -14.79 -27.31
N MET A 361 3.19 -14.76 -27.75
CA MET A 361 2.64 -15.69 -28.74
C MET A 361 3.25 -15.47 -30.12
N ALA A 362 3.41 -14.22 -30.57
CA ALA A 362 4.09 -13.90 -31.83
C ALA A 362 5.56 -14.39 -31.88
N LEU A 363 6.26 -14.26 -30.74
CA LEU A 363 7.63 -14.74 -30.55
C LEU A 363 7.71 -16.26 -30.29
N ARG A 364 6.57 -16.96 -30.12
CA ARG A 364 6.52 -18.36 -29.71
C ARG A 364 7.31 -18.64 -28.43
N ALA A 365 7.31 -17.67 -27.50
CA ALA A 365 8.03 -17.80 -26.24
C ALA A 365 7.36 -18.86 -25.33
N PRO A 366 8.13 -19.73 -24.66
CA PRO A 366 7.61 -20.76 -23.77
C PRO A 366 7.22 -20.20 -22.41
N VAL A 367 6.25 -19.25 -22.40
CA VAL A 367 5.75 -18.60 -21.19
C VAL A 367 4.23 -18.60 -21.20
N ASP A 368 3.64 -18.77 -20.04
CA ASP A 368 2.19 -18.78 -19.88
C ASP A 368 1.57 -17.40 -20.14
N ALA A 369 0.36 -17.40 -20.70
CA ALA A 369 -0.42 -16.20 -20.85
C ALA A 369 -0.88 -15.66 -19.49
N VAL A 370 -0.80 -14.34 -19.33
CA VAL A 370 -1.32 -13.65 -18.14
C VAL A 370 -2.85 -13.73 -18.13
N HIS A 371 -3.47 -13.50 -19.28
CA HIS A 371 -4.92 -13.49 -19.43
C HIS A 371 -5.38 -14.74 -20.16
N THR A 372 -5.58 -15.83 -19.42
CA THR A 372 -6.03 -17.12 -19.99
C THR A 372 -7.40 -17.03 -20.64
N ASP A 373 -8.28 -16.16 -20.12
CA ASP A 373 -9.62 -15.91 -20.64
C ASP A 373 -9.65 -15.15 -21.98
N THR A 374 -8.59 -14.43 -22.32
CA THR A 374 -8.44 -13.73 -23.60
C THR A 374 -7.33 -14.29 -24.49
N ALA A 375 -6.80 -15.45 -24.17
CA ALA A 375 -5.69 -16.07 -24.92
C ALA A 375 -5.99 -16.22 -26.43
N ALA A 376 -7.22 -16.59 -26.79
CA ALA A 376 -7.65 -16.70 -28.21
C ALA A 376 -7.61 -15.32 -28.92
N LEU A 377 -7.94 -14.25 -28.21
CA LEU A 377 -7.89 -12.88 -28.74
C LEU A 377 -6.44 -12.39 -28.90
N ALA A 378 -5.60 -12.69 -27.92
CA ALA A 378 -4.17 -12.37 -27.97
C ALA A 378 -3.49 -13.13 -29.14
N ALA A 379 -3.85 -14.40 -29.35
CA ALA A 379 -3.36 -15.19 -30.49
C ALA A 379 -3.79 -14.61 -31.85
N ALA A 380 -5.04 -14.17 -31.98
CA ALA A 380 -5.50 -13.48 -33.20
C ALA A 380 -4.77 -12.13 -33.38
N GLY A 381 -4.51 -11.41 -32.30
CA GLY A 381 -3.69 -10.20 -32.30
C GLY A 381 -2.26 -10.47 -32.74
N ALA A 382 -1.62 -11.50 -32.22
CA ALA A 382 -0.28 -11.93 -32.61
C ALA A 382 -0.11 -12.23 -34.12
N GLN A 383 -1.16 -12.79 -34.72
CA GLN A 383 -1.18 -13.03 -36.18
C GLN A 383 -1.36 -11.73 -36.97
N LYS A 384 -2.15 -10.78 -36.46
CA LYS A 384 -2.45 -9.52 -37.13
C LYS A 384 -1.31 -8.51 -37.07
N TRP A 385 -0.64 -8.39 -35.91
CA TRP A 385 0.27 -7.30 -35.60
C TRP A 385 1.76 -7.68 -35.65
N ASP A 386 2.10 -8.97 -35.77
CA ASP A 386 3.44 -9.51 -35.59
C ASP A 386 4.06 -9.19 -34.22
N ALA A 387 5.34 -9.53 -34.04
CA ALA A 387 6.03 -9.29 -32.77
C ALA A 387 6.35 -7.80 -32.56
N GLU A 388 6.78 -7.10 -33.60
CA GLU A 388 7.16 -5.68 -33.54
C GLU A 388 5.92 -4.80 -33.32
N GLY A 389 4.83 -5.04 -34.03
CA GLY A 389 3.57 -4.33 -33.83
C GLY A 389 2.95 -4.58 -32.47
N SER A 390 3.08 -5.80 -31.92
CA SER A 390 2.66 -6.11 -30.55
C SER A 390 3.51 -5.39 -29.52
N LEU A 391 4.83 -5.28 -29.75
CA LEU A 391 5.75 -4.55 -28.88
C LEU A 391 5.44 -3.05 -28.86
N ARG A 392 5.28 -2.42 -30.02
CA ARG A 392 4.91 -0.98 -30.11
C ARG A 392 3.63 -0.67 -29.35
N ARG A 393 2.62 -1.53 -29.41
CA ARG A 393 1.36 -1.37 -28.66
C ARG A 393 1.56 -1.50 -27.16
N LEU A 394 2.35 -2.46 -26.73
CA LEU A 394 2.74 -2.59 -25.31
C LEU A 394 3.46 -1.33 -24.83
N GLU A 395 4.41 -0.83 -25.59
CA GLU A 395 5.14 0.40 -25.28
C GLU A 395 4.23 1.62 -25.21
N ALA A 396 3.24 1.74 -26.10
CA ALA A 396 2.25 2.82 -26.06
C ALA A 396 1.42 2.80 -24.76
N VAL A 397 1.03 1.62 -24.27
CA VAL A 397 0.32 1.48 -22.98
C VAL A 397 1.24 1.85 -21.82
N LEU A 398 2.49 1.40 -21.82
CA LEU A 398 3.47 1.73 -20.77
C LEU A 398 3.81 3.21 -20.75
N ALA A 399 3.95 3.84 -21.92
CA ALA A 399 4.16 5.29 -22.05
C ALA A 399 2.97 6.10 -21.49
N CYS A 400 1.73 5.64 -21.71
CA CYS A 400 0.54 6.24 -21.13
C CYS A 400 0.57 6.18 -19.59
N ARG A 401 0.95 5.04 -19.00
CA ARG A 401 1.11 4.90 -17.55
C ARG A 401 2.15 5.89 -17.01
N ALA A 402 3.33 5.92 -17.59
CA ALA A 402 4.40 6.84 -17.22
C ALA A 402 3.97 8.32 -17.34
N ALA A 403 3.23 8.69 -18.38
CA ALA A 403 2.70 10.03 -18.55
C ALA A 403 1.71 10.43 -17.43
N ILE A 404 0.82 9.51 -17.01
CA ILE A 404 -0.11 9.75 -15.90
C ILE A 404 0.65 9.89 -14.57
N GLU A 405 1.68 9.08 -14.32
CA GLU A 405 2.57 9.19 -13.15
C GLU A 405 3.30 10.54 -13.14
N ALA A 406 3.77 11.01 -14.31
CA ALA A 406 4.37 12.33 -14.51
C ALA A 406 3.37 13.50 -14.47
N ASN A 407 2.13 13.26 -14.01
CA ASN A 407 1.06 14.26 -13.90
C ASN A 407 0.53 14.84 -15.22
N VAL A 408 0.71 14.20 -16.36
CA VAL A 408 -0.04 14.52 -17.57
C VAL A 408 -1.53 14.28 -17.31
N LYS A 409 -2.39 15.15 -17.87
CA LYS A 409 -3.84 14.99 -17.74
C LYS A 409 -4.27 13.63 -18.30
N PRO A 410 -5.01 12.81 -17.53
CA PRO A 410 -5.38 11.45 -17.96
C PRO A 410 -6.02 11.39 -19.35
N ARG A 411 -6.89 12.34 -19.68
CA ARG A 411 -7.53 12.41 -20.99
C ARG A 411 -6.51 12.50 -22.11
N ILE A 412 -5.52 13.37 -22.00
CA ILE A 412 -4.49 13.59 -23.04
C ILE A 412 -3.64 12.31 -23.20
N ALA A 413 -3.22 11.72 -22.10
CA ALA A 413 -2.40 10.51 -22.12
C ALA A 413 -3.15 9.32 -22.75
N VAL A 414 -4.42 9.12 -22.37
CA VAL A 414 -5.26 8.02 -22.86
C VAL A 414 -5.63 8.22 -24.34
N GLU A 415 -6.00 9.44 -24.77
CA GLU A 415 -6.27 9.74 -26.17
C GLU A 415 -5.03 9.48 -27.06
N ALA A 416 -3.85 9.93 -26.63
CA ALA A 416 -2.59 9.70 -27.34
C ALA A 416 -2.29 8.18 -27.44
N MET A 417 -2.48 7.43 -26.37
CA MET A 417 -2.33 5.97 -26.36
C MET A 417 -3.31 5.30 -27.34
N MET A 418 -4.60 5.64 -27.30
CA MET A 418 -5.60 5.01 -28.18
C MET A 418 -5.33 5.27 -29.65
N LEU A 419 -4.83 6.48 -29.99
CA LEU A 419 -4.39 6.81 -31.35
C LEU A 419 -3.16 6.00 -31.76
N ALA A 420 -2.18 5.80 -30.88
CA ALA A 420 -1.03 4.94 -31.15
C ALA A 420 -1.45 3.49 -31.37
N LEU A 421 -2.32 2.95 -30.51
CA LEU A 421 -2.87 1.59 -30.65
C LEU A 421 -3.67 1.35 -31.93
N TRP A 422 -4.33 2.38 -32.44
CA TRP A 422 -5.07 2.31 -33.71
C TRP A 422 -4.15 2.38 -34.92
N LYS A 423 -3.16 3.29 -34.90
CA LYS A 423 -2.30 3.59 -36.05
C LYS A 423 -1.35 2.46 -36.41
N ASP A 424 -0.80 1.81 -35.40
CA ASP A 424 0.14 0.69 -35.54
C ASP A 424 -0.58 -0.65 -35.75
#